data_714cf71c45c2a19ecf8c5a3ff8efedb7
#
_entry.id   714cf71c45c2a19ecf8c5a3ff8efedb7
#
_cell.length_a   1.000
_cell.length_b   1.000
_cell.length_c   1.000
_cell.angle_alpha   90.00
_cell.angle_beta   90.00
_cell.angle_gamma   90.00
#
_symmetry.space_group_name_H-M   'P 1'
#
loop_
_entity.id
_entity.type
_entity.pdbx_description
1 polymer ?
#
loop_
_entity_poly.entity_id
_entity_poly.type
_entity_poly.pdbx_seq_one_letter_code
_entity_poly.pdbx_strand_id
1 'polypeptide(L)'
;IASSENTPESIWLNRRNLMKAAAAGAGLAAVGESAAAASPQEALDFTAAPEGTAFKATETLTPYEAATTYNNFYEFGTNKSDPARYAETMTTDPWEIKVGGLVNKPGKLHLEDIMSGFDLEERVYRFRCVEAWSMVVPWIGFPLSKLLERFEPKAEGKFVEFKTPYRPSEMRGTRSFTSIIYWPYGEGLRLDEAVKPLTLMTVGLYGKTLLNQSGAPLRLIV
;
A
#
# COMPACT_ATOMS: atom_id res chain seq x y z
N ILE A 1 1.63 30.54 -9.44
CA ILE A 1 0.17 30.39 -9.47
C ILE A 1 -0.39 31.74 -9.07
N ALA A 2 -1.25 32.34 -9.89
CA ALA A 2 -1.85 33.63 -9.59
C ALA A 2 -2.79 33.50 -8.37
N SER A 3 -2.85 34.53 -7.51
CA SER A 3 -3.68 34.51 -6.30
C SER A 3 -5.19 34.33 -6.58
N SER A 4 -5.62 34.63 -7.82
CA SER A 4 -6.98 34.40 -8.31
C SER A 4 -7.33 32.92 -8.53
N GLU A 5 -6.33 32.04 -8.56
CA GLU A 5 -6.52 30.58 -8.73
C GLU A 5 -6.58 29.84 -7.38
N ASN A 6 -6.35 30.54 -6.27
CA ASN A 6 -6.48 29.96 -4.94
C ASN A 6 -7.94 29.97 -4.49
N THR A 7 -8.45 28.83 -4.07
CA THR A 7 -9.78 28.73 -3.46
C THR A 7 -9.80 29.59 -2.20
N PRO A 8 -10.71 30.56 -2.05
CA PRO A 8 -10.81 31.39 -0.85
C PRO A 8 -10.98 30.55 0.41
N GLU A 9 -10.32 30.96 1.50
CA GLU A 9 -10.33 30.24 2.78
C GLU A 9 -11.76 29.99 3.31
N SER A 10 -12.69 30.92 3.08
CA SER A 10 -14.10 30.78 3.45
C SER A 10 -14.79 29.61 2.75
N ILE A 11 -14.45 29.32 1.48
CA ILE A 11 -14.97 28.16 0.74
C ILE A 11 -14.35 26.88 1.28
N TRP A 12 -13.08 26.92 1.63
CA TRP A 12 -12.37 25.78 2.22
C TRP A 12 -12.93 25.41 3.60
N LEU A 13 -13.21 26.37 4.44
CA LEU A 13 -13.84 26.18 5.75
C LEU A 13 -15.28 25.67 5.66
N ASN A 14 -16.06 26.15 4.66
CA ASN A 14 -17.44 25.66 4.42
C ASN A 14 -17.48 24.23 3.95
N ARG A 15 -16.54 23.78 3.12
CA ARG A 15 -16.42 22.35 2.73
C ARG A 15 -16.22 21.44 3.95
N ARG A 16 -15.42 21.87 4.89
CA ARG A 16 -15.17 21.13 6.15
C ARG A 16 -16.43 21.01 7.02
N ASN A 17 -17.26 22.04 7.05
CA ASN A 17 -18.54 22.05 7.76
C ASN A 17 -19.61 21.24 7.04
N LEU A 18 -19.65 21.24 5.70
CA LEU A 18 -20.53 20.41 4.90
C LEU A 18 -20.22 18.91 5.09
N MET A 19 -18.92 18.56 5.13
CA MET A 19 -18.49 17.18 5.40
C MET A 19 -18.84 16.73 6.83
N LYS A 20 -18.75 17.62 7.84
CA LYS A 20 -19.17 17.34 9.20
C LYS A 20 -20.69 17.16 9.32
N ALA A 21 -21.47 17.92 8.59
CA ALA A 21 -22.93 17.80 8.56
C ALA A 21 -23.41 16.51 7.88
N ALA A 22 -22.71 16.08 6.79
CA ALA A 22 -22.99 14.80 6.15
C ALA A 22 -22.62 13.60 7.05
N ALA A 23 -21.54 13.70 7.84
CA ALA A 23 -21.16 12.68 8.82
C ALA A 23 -22.14 12.60 10.02
N ALA A 24 -22.74 13.73 10.43
CA ALA A 24 -23.72 13.74 11.51
C ALA A 24 -25.11 13.18 11.10
N GLY A 25 -25.45 13.21 9.80
CA GLY A 25 -26.69 12.66 9.26
C GLY A 25 -26.69 11.14 9.08
N ALA A 26 -25.52 10.48 9.07
CA ALA A 26 -25.37 9.04 8.90
C ALA A 26 -25.35 8.24 10.23
N GLY A 27 -25.56 8.89 11.35
CA GLY A 27 -25.37 8.36 12.71
C GLY A 27 -26.52 7.57 13.32
N LEU A 28 -27.49 7.05 12.56
CA LEU A 28 -28.65 6.32 13.11
C LEU A 28 -28.94 5.00 12.40
N ALA A 29 -27.92 4.21 12.12
CA ALA A 29 -28.04 2.79 11.80
C ALA A 29 -26.82 2.03 12.34
N ALA A 30 -26.64 2.08 13.67
CA ALA A 30 -25.72 1.17 14.35
C ALA A 30 -26.38 -0.19 14.52
N VAL A 31 -26.40 -0.98 13.49
CA VAL A 31 -26.46 -2.44 13.62
C VAL A 31 -25.04 -2.86 13.96
N GLY A 32 -24.85 -3.45 15.13
CA GLY A 32 -23.56 -3.94 15.58
C GLY A 32 -23.03 -5.03 14.65
N GLU A 33 -22.22 -4.65 13.68
CA GLU A 33 -21.34 -5.57 13.00
C GLU A 33 -20.07 -5.71 13.86
N SER A 34 -19.86 -6.93 14.33
CA SER A 34 -18.61 -7.35 14.95
C SER A 34 -17.46 -6.91 14.07
N ALA A 35 -16.58 -6.06 14.61
CA ALA A 35 -15.33 -5.73 13.94
C ALA A 35 -14.58 -7.05 13.73
N ALA A 36 -14.45 -7.44 12.48
CA ALA A 36 -13.67 -8.60 12.11
C ALA A 36 -12.25 -8.43 12.67
N ALA A 37 -11.75 -9.43 13.34
CA ALA A 37 -10.44 -9.38 13.97
C ALA A 37 -9.38 -9.30 12.86
N ALA A 38 -8.60 -8.22 12.86
CA ALA A 38 -7.45 -8.09 11.95
C ALA A 38 -6.52 -9.31 12.10
N SER A 39 -5.96 -9.77 10.99
CA SER A 39 -4.96 -10.84 11.02
C SER A 39 -3.88 -10.52 12.07
N PRO A 40 -3.43 -11.49 12.88
CA PRO A 40 -2.42 -11.24 13.89
C PRO A 40 -1.15 -10.71 13.23
N GLN A 41 -0.64 -9.60 13.74
CA GLN A 41 0.60 -9.01 13.27
C GLN A 41 1.76 -9.49 14.14
N GLU A 42 2.88 -9.79 13.48
CA GLU A 42 4.12 -10.17 14.13
C GLU A 42 5.09 -8.99 14.14
N ALA A 43 5.88 -8.87 15.21
CA ALA A 43 6.97 -7.91 15.27
C ALA A 43 8.07 -8.31 14.26
N LEU A 44 8.66 -7.32 13.61
CA LEU A 44 9.74 -7.52 12.66
C LEU A 44 11.06 -7.01 13.23
N ASP A 45 12.14 -7.73 12.92
CA ASP A 45 13.52 -7.25 13.13
C ASP A 45 13.92 -6.41 11.89
N PHE A 46 14.38 -5.19 12.12
CA PHE A 46 14.78 -4.27 11.05
C PHE A 46 15.80 -3.24 11.52
N THR A 47 16.51 -2.64 10.59
CA THR A 47 17.39 -1.49 10.85
C THR A 47 16.68 -0.20 10.49
N ALA A 48 16.66 0.78 11.37
CA ALA A 48 16.09 2.10 11.06
C ALA A 48 16.98 2.85 10.05
N ALA A 49 16.35 3.53 9.08
CA ALA A 49 17.09 4.39 8.15
C ALA A 49 17.83 5.51 8.90
N PRO A 50 19.04 5.89 8.46
CA PRO A 50 19.83 6.93 9.11
C PRO A 50 19.10 8.28 9.12
N GLU A 51 19.29 9.02 10.20
CA GLU A 51 18.77 10.40 10.34
C GLU A 51 19.33 11.30 9.24
N GLY A 52 18.53 12.27 8.81
CA GLY A 52 18.93 13.25 7.78
C GLY A 52 18.99 12.71 6.36
N THR A 53 18.56 11.47 6.13
CA THR A 53 18.46 10.89 4.78
C THR A 53 17.09 11.12 4.17
N ALA A 54 16.96 10.98 2.85
CA ALA A 54 15.68 11.00 2.14
C ALA A 54 14.73 9.86 2.56
N PHE A 55 15.23 8.87 3.29
CA PHE A 55 14.49 7.70 3.75
C PHE A 55 13.85 7.90 5.13
N LYS A 56 14.05 9.05 5.76
CA LYS A 56 13.52 9.33 7.09
C LYS A 56 12.92 10.73 7.17
N ALA A 57 11.61 10.82 6.95
CA ALA A 57 10.86 12.05 7.20
C ALA A 57 10.89 12.40 8.69
N THR A 58 10.96 13.70 9.00
CA THR A 58 11.07 14.23 10.37
C THR A 58 9.73 14.68 10.94
N GLU A 59 8.66 14.64 10.15
CA GLU A 59 7.33 15.01 10.57
C GLU A 59 6.71 13.98 11.51
N THR A 60 5.70 14.43 12.26
CA THR A 60 4.90 13.55 13.11
C THR A 60 4.26 12.44 12.29
N LEU A 61 4.45 11.21 12.72
CA LEU A 61 3.83 10.04 12.08
C LEU A 61 2.31 10.14 12.11
N THR A 62 1.68 9.70 11.04
CA THR A 62 0.23 9.48 11.03
C THR A 62 -0.13 8.46 12.11
N PRO A 63 -1.18 8.68 12.91
CA PRO A 63 -1.61 7.68 13.89
C PRO A 63 -1.86 6.33 13.22
N TYR A 64 -1.42 5.25 13.86
CA TYR A 64 -1.54 3.88 13.35
C TYR A 64 -2.95 3.53 12.86
N GLU A 65 -3.96 3.84 13.67
CA GLU A 65 -5.36 3.58 13.32
C GLU A 65 -5.77 4.31 12.03
N ALA A 66 -5.40 5.58 11.87
CA ALA A 66 -5.71 6.35 10.68
C ALA A 66 -5.03 5.77 9.42
N ALA A 67 -3.79 5.28 9.54
CA ALA A 67 -3.05 4.68 8.43
C ALA A 67 -3.59 3.29 8.04
N THR A 68 -4.19 2.56 9.00
CA THR A 68 -4.63 1.18 8.77
C THR A 68 -6.13 1.03 8.51
N THR A 69 -6.94 2.08 8.73
CA THR A 69 -8.40 2.06 8.50
C THR A 69 -8.85 2.94 7.34
N TYR A 70 -7.94 3.69 6.72
CA TYR A 70 -8.21 4.57 5.58
C TYR A 70 -7.37 4.12 4.38
N ASN A 71 -7.91 3.20 3.58
CA ASN A 71 -7.15 2.47 2.56
C ASN A 71 -7.80 2.59 1.17
N ASN A 72 -6.97 2.51 0.13
CA ASN A 72 -7.36 2.36 -1.26
C ASN A 72 -7.00 0.95 -1.73
N PHE A 73 -7.78 -0.04 -1.34
CA PHE A 73 -7.61 -1.43 -1.78
C PHE A 73 -8.93 -1.89 -2.41
N TYR A 74 -9.14 -1.46 -3.66
CA TYR A 74 -10.42 -1.56 -4.36
C TYR A 74 -10.89 -2.98 -4.62
N GLU A 75 -9.99 -3.96 -4.51
CA GLU A 75 -10.33 -5.37 -4.49
C GLU A 75 -11.32 -5.73 -3.36
N PHE A 76 -11.38 -4.91 -2.29
CA PHE A 76 -12.30 -5.10 -1.17
C PHE A 76 -13.47 -4.13 -1.14
N GLY A 77 -13.43 -3.06 -1.95
CA GLY A 77 -14.49 -2.08 -2.07
C GLY A 77 -13.98 -0.68 -2.34
N THR A 78 -14.91 0.25 -2.60
CA THR A 78 -14.58 1.62 -3.02
C THR A 78 -14.57 2.62 -1.86
N ASN A 79 -15.17 2.29 -0.70
CA ASN A 79 -15.07 3.12 0.48
C ASN A 79 -13.74 2.91 1.18
N LYS A 80 -13.18 3.98 1.78
CA LYS A 80 -11.87 3.94 2.45
C LYS A 80 -11.81 2.96 3.64
N SER A 81 -12.95 2.66 4.26
CA SER A 81 -13.08 1.70 5.37
C SER A 81 -13.35 0.27 4.90
N ASP A 82 -13.70 0.05 3.63
CA ASP A 82 -14.03 -1.29 3.12
C ASP A 82 -12.85 -2.27 3.25
N PRO A 83 -11.60 -1.90 2.91
CA PRO A 83 -10.48 -2.82 3.06
C PRO A 83 -10.28 -3.28 4.50
N ALA A 84 -10.36 -2.37 5.48
CA ALA A 84 -10.23 -2.72 6.90
C ALA A 84 -11.33 -3.67 7.39
N ARG A 85 -12.52 -3.64 6.76
CA ARG A 85 -13.67 -4.50 7.13
C ARG A 85 -13.64 -5.87 6.47
N TYR A 86 -13.11 -5.94 5.24
CA TYR A 86 -13.34 -7.11 4.39
C TYR A 86 -12.06 -7.83 3.94
N ALA A 87 -10.88 -7.23 4.12
CA ALA A 87 -9.63 -7.83 3.66
C ALA A 87 -9.19 -9.05 4.48
N GLU A 88 -9.79 -9.32 5.63
CA GLU A 88 -9.51 -10.51 6.44
C GLU A 88 -9.74 -11.82 5.66
N THR A 89 -10.62 -11.80 4.65
CA THR A 89 -10.88 -12.95 3.78
C THR A 89 -9.71 -13.31 2.87
N MET A 90 -8.71 -12.44 2.75
CA MET A 90 -7.55 -12.66 1.88
C MET A 90 -6.54 -13.58 2.53
N THR A 91 -6.25 -14.69 1.87
CA THR A 91 -5.20 -15.64 2.29
C THR A 91 -3.83 -15.08 1.94
N THR A 92 -2.94 -15.01 2.94
CA THR A 92 -1.57 -14.49 2.80
C THR A 92 -0.49 -15.55 3.00
N ASP A 93 -0.87 -16.76 3.39
CA ASP A 93 0.01 -17.92 3.56
C ASP A 93 -0.70 -19.17 2.99
N PRO A 94 -0.06 -19.93 2.07
CA PRO A 94 1.25 -19.65 1.45
C PRO A 94 1.20 -18.49 0.43
N TRP A 95 2.33 -17.77 0.30
CA TRP A 95 2.46 -16.70 -0.68
C TRP A 95 3.71 -16.84 -1.54
N GLU A 96 3.55 -16.62 -2.85
CA GLU A 96 4.65 -16.59 -3.81
C GLU A 96 4.55 -15.40 -4.75
N ILE A 97 5.67 -14.87 -5.19
CA ILE A 97 5.75 -14.00 -6.34
C ILE A 97 6.30 -14.78 -7.54
N LYS A 98 5.80 -14.46 -8.72
CA LYS A 98 6.29 -15.04 -9.98
C LYS A 98 6.93 -13.94 -10.81
N VAL A 99 8.16 -14.15 -11.21
CA VAL A 99 8.93 -13.21 -12.05
C VAL A 99 9.23 -13.87 -13.39
N GLY A 100 9.00 -13.11 -14.45
CA GLY A 100 9.22 -13.58 -15.83
C GLY A 100 9.40 -12.42 -16.80
N GLY A 101 9.25 -12.70 -18.09
CA GLY A 101 9.48 -11.72 -19.16
C GLY A 101 10.96 -11.58 -19.50
N LEU A 102 11.43 -10.35 -19.68
CA LEU A 102 12.80 -10.05 -20.11
C LEU A 102 13.81 -10.12 -18.94
N VAL A 103 13.94 -11.30 -18.36
CA VAL A 103 14.92 -11.62 -17.31
C VAL A 103 15.74 -12.85 -17.72
N ASN A 104 16.96 -13.00 -17.19
CA ASN A 104 17.80 -14.16 -17.45
C ASN A 104 17.43 -15.35 -16.56
N LYS A 105 16.90 -15.08 -15.35
CA LYS A 105 16.55 -16.08 -14.35
C LYS A 105 15.06 -15.99 -13.97
N PRO A 106 14.13 -16.37 -14.86
CA PRO A 106 12.71 -16.37 -14.49
C PRO A 106 12.45 -17.43 -13.42
N GLY A 107 11.48 -17.18 -12.54
CA GLY A 107 11.17 -18.13 -11.49
C GLY A 107 10.10 -17.65 -10.52
N LYS A 108 9.97 -18.40 -9.42
CA LYS A 108 9.10 -18.11 -8.30
C LYS A 108 9.96 -17.89 -7.06
N LEU A 109 9.47 -17.06 -6.16
CA LEU A 109 10.09 -16.81 -4.87
C LEU A 109 8.99 -16.85 -3.80
N HIS A 110 9.14 -17.71 -2.82
CA HIS A 110 8.22 -17.81 -1.69
C HIS A 110 8.48 -16.69 -0.68
N LEU A 111 7.48 -16.36 0.11
CA LEU A 111 7.58 -15.26 1.09
C LEU A 111 8.71 -15.51 2.09
N GLU A 112 8.90 -16.75 2.53
CA GLU A 112 9.97 -17.15 3.45
C GLU A 112 11.36 -16.89 2.88
N ASP A 113 11.55 -17.15 1.58
CA ASP A 113 12.80 -16.84 0.86
C ASP A 113 13.03 -15.34 0.72
N ILE A 114 11.95 -14.56 0.66
CA ILE A 114 12.02 -13.09 0.66
C ILE A 114 12.41 -12.62 2.06
N MET A 115 11.72 -13.09 3.09
CA MET A 115 11.94 -12.65 4.47
C MET A 115 13.34 -13.00 4.99
N SER A 116 13.86 -14.18 4.64
CA SER A 116 15.21 -14.62 5.03
C SER A 116 16.32 -14.11 4.11
N GLY A 117 15.97 -13.62 2.94
CA GLY A 117 16.95 -13.33 1.89
C GLY A 117 17.32 -11.86 1.75
N PHE A 118 16.70 -10.96 2.51
CA PHE A 118 16.96 -9.51 2.47
C PHE A 118 17.01 -8.92 3.88
N ASP A 119 17.97 -8.03 4.10
CA ASP A 119 18.00 -7.21 5.30
C ASP A 119 16.85 -6.20 5.23
N LEU A 120 15.98 -6.20 6.25
CA LEU A 120 14.87 -5.29 6.34
C LEU A 120 15.31 -3.96 6.94
N GLU A 121 14.80 -2.86 6.38
CA GLU A 121 15.02 -1.52 6.88
C GLU A 121 13.69 -0.77 7.05
N GLU A 122 13.59 0.05 8.11
CA GLU A 122 12.46 0.96 8.28
C GLU A 122 12.75 2.28 7.57
N ARG A 123 11.79 2.72 6.76
CA ARG A 123 11.82 4.02 6.09
C ARG A 123 10.55 4.80 6.35
N VAL A 124 10.70 6.05 6.73
CA VAL A 124 9.57 6.95 7.00
C VAL A 124 9.30 7.82 5.79
N TYR A 125 8.23 7.52 5.08
CA TYR A 125 7.86 8.24 3.86
C TYR A 125 6.64 9.12 4.02
N ARG A 126 6.68 10.28 3.35
CA ARG A 126 5.51 11.15 3.14
C ARG A 126 4.75 10.68 1.92
N PHE A 127 3.47 10.49 2.08
CA PHE A 127 2.56 10.20 0.98
C PHE A 127 1.64 11.38 0.72
N ARG A 128 1.45 11.67 -0.57
CA ARG A 128 0.45 12.61 -1.04
C ARG A 128 -0.41 11.92 -2.09
N CYS A 129 -1.68 11.73 -1.79
CA CYS A 129 -2.63 11.18 -2.74
C CYS A 129 -3.22 12.28 -3.64
N VAL A 130 -3.58 11.94 -4.89
CA VAL A 130 -4.36 12.81 -5.79
C VAL A 130 -5.72 13.17 -5.18
N GLU A 131 -6.23 12.38 -4.26
CA GLU A 131 -7.46 12.64 -3.48
C GLU A 131 -7.27 13.72 -2.39
N ALA A 132 -6.14 14.44 -2.38
CA ALA A 132 -5.82 15.58 -1.51
C ALA A 132 -5.57 15.24 -0.04
N TRP A 133 -5.35 13.99 0.33
CA TRP A 133 -4.89 13.60 1.67
C TRP A 133 -3.40 13.25 1.68
N SER A 134 -2.79 13.30 2.87
CA SER A 134 -1.38 12.96 3.10
C SER A 134 -1.22 12.11 4.34
N MET A 135 -0.21 11.26 4.34
CA MET A 135 0.21 10.45 5.48
C MET A 135 1.74 10.44 5.59
N VAL A 136 2.24 10.27 6.81
CA VAL A 136 3.65 9.99 7.10
C VAL A 136 3.70 8.63 7.76
N VAL A 137 4.24 7.63 7.07
CA VAL A 137 4.14 6.22 7.47
C VAL A 137 5.52 5.58 7.54
N PRO A 138 5.86 4.89 8.65
CA PRO A 138 7.08 4.10 8.77
C PRO A 138 6.85 2.72 8.14
N TRP A 139 7.43 2.51 6.97
CA TRP A 139 7.39 1.25 6.23
C TRP A 139 8.61 0.41 6.50
N ILE A 140 8.44 -0.91 6.58
CA ILE A 140 9.52 -1.87 6.73
C ILE A 140 9.61 -2.72 5.48
N GLY A 141 10.80 -2.80 4.91
CA GLY A 141 11.01 -3.55 3.68
C GLY A 141 12.45 -3.48 3.19
N PHE A 142 12.64 -3.70 1.91
CA PHE A 142 13.93 -3.70 1.24
C PHE A 142 13.83 -3.07 -0.16
N PRO A 143 14.92 -2.49 -0.72
CA PRO A 143 14.90 -1.90 -2.06
C PRO A 143 14.47 -2.89 -3.13
N LEU A 144 13.54 -2.50 -4.01
CA LEU A 144 13.11 -3.33 -5.14
C LEU A 144 14.28 -3.73 -6.05
N SER A 145 15.29 -2.88 -6.17
CA SER A 145 16.51 -3.19 -6.96
C SER A 145 17.16 -4.50 -6.55
N LYS A 146 17.25 -4.77 -5.23
CA LYS A 146 17.83 -6.02 -4.71
C LYS A 146 17.03 -7.26 -5.12
N LEU A 147 15.70 -7.13 -5.23
CA LEU A 147 14.87 -8.22 -5.73
C LEU A 147 15.09 -8.44 -7.22
N LEU A 148 15.12 -7.35 -8.00
CA LEU A 148 15.32 -7.42 -9.45
C LEU A 148 16.68 -8.01 -9.81
N GLU A 149 17.74 -7.69 -9.07
CA GLU A 149 19.09 -8.23 -9.26
C GLU A 149 19.12 -9.77 -9.24
N ARG A 150 18.27 -10.42 -8.43
CA ARG A 150 18.21 -11.90 -8.39
C ARG A 150 17.72 -12.52 -9.70
N PHE A 151 16.90 -11.79 -10.44
CA PHE A 151 16.30 -12.26 -11.68
C PHE A 151 17.04 -11.78 -12.94
N GLU A 152 18.06 -10.93 -12.78
CA GLU A 152 18.93 -10.44 -13.84
C GLU A 152 18.13 -9.88 -15.03
N PRO A 153 17.53 -8.68 -14.91
CA PRO A 153 16.82 -8.03 -16.01
C PRO A 153 17.72 -7.87 -17.24
N LYS A 154 17.17 -8.19 -18.42
CA LYS A 154 17.88 -7.99 -19.69
C LYS A 154 17.90 -6.52 -20.09
N ALA A 155 18.88 -6.10 -20.87
CA ALA A 155 19.04 -4.71 -21.32
C ALA A 155 17.85 -4.19 -22.15
N GLU A 156 17.13 -5.09 -22.81
CA GLU A 156 15.91 -4.79 -23.59
C GLU A 156 14.68 -4.52 -22.70
N GLY A 157 14.69 -4.98 -21.44
CA GLY A 157 13.65 -4.72 -20.46
C GLY A 157 13.65 -3.25 -20.06
N LYS A 158 12.62 -2.49 -20.47
CA LYS A 158 12.50 -1.05 -20.17
C LYS A 158 11.55 -0.74 -19.03
N PHE A 159 10.67 -1.69 -18.71
CA PHE A 159 9.61 -1.55 -17.72
C PHE A 159 9.52 -2.78 -16.83
N VAL A 160 9.08 -2.57 -15.60
CA VAL A 160 8.67 -3.62 -14.67
C VAL A 160 7.17 -3.52 -14.51
N GLU A 161 6.45 -4.58 -14.90
CA GLU A 161 5.01 -4.71 -14.70
C GLU A 161 4.75 -5.45 -13.40
N PHE A 162 3.84 -4.93 -12.60
CA PHE A 162 3.34 -5.56 -11.38
C PHE A 162 1.88 -5.96 -11.59
N LYS A 163 1.51 -7.16 -11.19
CA LYS A 163 0.12 -7.63 -11.18
C LYS A 163 -0.26 -8.08 -9.80
N THR A 164 -1.39 -7.58 -9.31
CA THR A 164 -1.97 -8.02 -8.05
C THR A 164 -2.59 -9.40 -8.20
N PRO A 165 -2.73 -10.18 -7.12
CA PRO A 165 -3.48 -11.43 -7.18
C PRO A 165 -4.95 -11.16 -7.55
N TYR A 166 -5.54 -12.06 -8.33
CA TYR A 166 -6.95 -12.01 -8.68
C TYR A 166 -7.66 -13.21 -8.10
N ARG A 167 -8.33 -13.01 -6.96
CA ARG A 167 -9.02 -14.04 -6.20
C ARG A 167 -10.45 -13.62 -5.88
N PRO A 168 -11.40 -13.73 -6.82
CA PRO A 168 -12.77 -13.23 -6.64
C PRO A 168 -13.51 -13.83 -5.45
N SER A 169 -13.16 -15.06 -5.02
CA SER A 169 -13.72 -15.68 -3.82
C SER A 169 -13.34 -14.96 -2.52
N GLU A 170 -12.15 -14.36 -2.47
CA GLU A 170 -11.59 -13.66 -1.32
C GLU A 170 -11.77 -12.14 -1.42
N MET A 171 -11.82 -11.60 -2.65
CA MET A 171 -11.75 -10.17 -2.98
C MET A 171 -13.09 -9.69 -3.55
N ARG A 172 -14.03 -9.35 -2.66
CA ARG A 172 -15.42 -9.02 -3.01
C ARG A 172 -15.57 -7.88 -4.02
N GLY A 173 -14.69 -6.88 -4.00
CA GLY A 173 -14.73 -5.72 -4.90
C GLY A 173 -14.48 -6.10 -6.35
N THR A 174 -13.72 -7.18 -6.60
CA THR A 174 -13.44 -7.66 -7.96
C THR A 174 -14.66 -8.27 -8.66
N ARG A 175 -15.73 -8.57 -7.90
CA ARG A 175 -17.01 -9.09 -8.42
C ARG A 175 -18.06 -7.99 -8.62
N SER A 176 -17.73 -6.74 -8.34
CA SER A 176 -18.67 -5.64 -8.48
C SER A 176 -18.99 -5.37 -9.95
N PHE A 177 -20.27 -5.37 -10.31
CA PHE A 177 -20.72 -5.00 -11.65
C PHE A 177 -20.53 -3.52 -11.98
N THR A 178 -20.30 -2.70 -10.96
CA THR A 178 -20.03 -1.26 -11.10
C THR A 178 -18.54 -0.94 -11.03
N SER A 179 -17.67 -1.94 -11.04
CA SER A 179 -16.22 -1.72 -11.05
C SER A 179 -15.80 -1.03 -12.34
N ILE A 180 -15.09 0.08 -12.20
CA ILE A 180 -14.44 0.79 -13.31
C ILE A 180 -12.99 0.32 -13.52
N ILE A 181 -12.52 -0.60 -12.67
CA ILE A 181 -11.16 -1.13 -12.70
C ILE A 181 -11.16 -2.46 -13.44
N TYR A 182 -10.20 -2.63 -14.34
CA TYR A 182 -9.95 -3.90 -15.00
C TYR A 182 -9.11 -4.80 -14.08
N TRP A 183 -9.58 -5.99 -13.82
CA TRP A 183 -8.92 -6.99 -12.97
C TRP A 183 -8.18 -8.05 -13.77
N PRO A 184 -7.02 -8.56 -13.31
CA PRO A 184 -6.27 -8.10 -12.13
C PRO A 184 -5.74 -6.69 -12.30
N TYR A 185 -5.62 -5.94 -11.20
CA TYR A 185 -4.99 -4.62 -11.24
C TYR A 185 -3.52 -4.76 -11.64
N GLY A 186 -3.09 -3.91 -12.52
CA GLY A 186 -1.71 -3.83 -13.00
C GLY A 186 -1.13 -2.45 -12.81
N GLU A 187 0.14 -2.39 -12.43
CA GLU A 187 0.91 -1.17 -12.33
C GLU A 187 2.25 -1.35 -13.06
N GLY A 188 2.86 -0.27 -13.50
CA GLY A 188 4.11 -0.30 -14.23
C GLY A 188 5.07 0.80 -13.79
N LEU A 189 6.33 0.43 -13.62
CA LEU A 189 7.44 1.36 -13.45
C LEU A 189 8.41 1.25 -14.62
N ARG A 190 8.99 2.35 -15.04
CA ARG A 190 10.18 2.28 -15.88
C ARG A 190 11.29 1.60 -15.09
N LEU A 191 12.20 0.92 -15.76
CA LEU A 191 13.26 0.19 -15.06
C LEU A 191 14.14 1.13 -14.21
N ASP A 192 14.41 2.35 -14.68
CA ASP A 192 15.17 3.35 -13.93
C ASP A 192 14.42 3.88 -12.68
N GLU A 193 13.09 3.86 -12.68
CA GLU A 193 12.25 4.14 -11.50
C GLU A 193 12.23 2.95 -10.54
N ALA A 194 12.11 1.75 -11.07
CA ALA A 194 12.09 0.52 -10.29
C ALA A 194 13.39 0.28 -9.50
N VAL A 195 14.54 0.71 -10.05
CA VAL A 195 15.84 0.57 -9.38
C VAL A 195 16.23 1.77 -8.52
N LYS A 196 15.39 2.81 -8.47
CA LYS A 196 15.65 3.95 -7.58
C LYS A 196 15.71 3.52 -6.12
N PRO A 197 16.59 4.10 -5.32
CA PRO A 197 16.69 3.77 -3.90
C PRO A 197 15.39 3.98 -3.11
N LEU A 198 14.51 4.90 -3.55
CA LEU A 198 13.22 5.15 -2.89
C LEU A 198 12.18 4.06 -3.14
N THR A 199 12.30 3.29 -4.21
CA THR A 199 11.35 2.23 -4.53
C THR A 199 11.56 1.02 -3.61
N LEU A 200 10.56 0.72 -2.80
CA LEU A 200 10.64 -0.25 -1.71
C LEU A 200 9.62 -1.38 -1.90
N MET A 201 10.06 -2.61 -1.70
CA MET A 201 9.19 -3.75 -1.44
C MET A 201 8.99 -3.85 0.06
N THR A 202 7.75 -3.70 0.53
CA THR A 202 7.44 -3.66 1.96
C THR A 202 6.73 -4.89 2.44
N VAL A 203 7.09 -5.33 3.63
CA VAL A 203 6.52 -6.46 4.36
C VAL A 203 5.92 -6.04 5.70
N GLY A 204 6.13 -4.76 6.09
CA GLY A 204 5.67 -4.26 7.38
C GLY A 204 5.46 -2.75 7.44
N LEU A 205 4.80 -2.33 8.52
CA LEU A 205 4.60 -0.94 8.92
C LEU A 205 4.50 -0.84 10.44
N TYR A 206 4.95 0.28 11.01
CA TYR A 206 4.93 0.54 12.46
C TYR A 206 5.53 -0.60 13.30
N GLY A 207 6.65 -1.18 12.86
CA GLY A 207 7.36 -2.25 13.59
C GLY A 207 6.80 -3.66 13.42
N LYS A 208 5.72 -3.86 12.64
CA LYS A 208 5.01 -5.14 12.52
C LYS A 208 4.77 -5.51 11.07
N THR A 209 4.46 -6.79 10.82
CA THR A 209 4.01 -7.28 9.50
C THR A 209 2.81 -6.49 8.97
N LEU A 210 2.64 -6.44 7.65
CA LEU A 210 1.51 -5.77 7.01
C LEU A 210 0.18 -6.40 7.44
N LEU A 211 -0.83 -5.54 7.58
CA LEU A 211 -2.24 -5.98 7.60
C LEU A 211 -2.73 -6.26 6.18
N ASN A 212 -3.72 -7.14 6.04
CA ASN A 212 -4.33 -7.45 4.74
C ASN A 212 -4.78 -6.18 4.00
N GLN A 213 -5.51 -5.28 4.68
CA GLN A 213 -5.95 -4.01 4.10
C GLN A 213 -4.81 -3.05 3.74
N SER A 214 -3.63 -3.28 4.28
CA SER A 214 -2.42 -2.50 3.98
C SER A 214 -1.57 -3.11 2.87
N GLY A 215 -2.02 -4.22 2.26
CA GLY A 215 -1.34 -4.91 1.15
C GLY A 215 -0.45 -6.07 1.58
N ALA A 216 -0.80 -6.78 2.69
CA ALA A 216 -0.08 -7.99 3.10
C ALA A 216 -0.06 -9.05 1.99
N PRO A 217 0.94 -9.92 2.00
CA PRO A 217 2.13 -9.91 2.86
C PRO A 217 3.27 -9.08 2.27
N LEU A 218 3.14 -8.63 1.02
CA LEU A 218 4.17 -7.90 0.27
C LEU A 218 3.55 -6.85 -0.63
N ARG A 219 3.99 -5.61 -0.53
CA ARG A 219 3.51 -4.51 -1.37
C ARG A 219 4.63 -3.62 -1.89
N LEU A 220 4.37 -2.95 -3.00
CA LEU A 220 5.23 -1.92 -3.57
C LEU A 220 4.93 -0.55 -2.93
N ILE A 221 5.99 0.21 -2.65
CA ILE A 221 5.96 1.63 -2.28
C ILE A 221 6.91 2.39 -3.22
N VAL A 222 6.42 3.48 -3.80
CA VAL A 222 7.16 4.37 -4.72
C VAL A 222 6.96 5.82 -4.34
#